data_b1c664f7f0d3e5248b054318872964f9
#
_entry.id   b1c664f7f0d3e5248b054318872964f9
#
_cell.length_a   1.000
_cell.length_b   1.000
_cell.length_c   1.000
_cell.angle_alpha   90.00
_cell.angle_beta   90.00
_cell.angle_gamma   90.00
#
_symmetry.space_group_name_H-M   'P 1'
#
loop_
_entity.id
_entity.type
_entity.pdbx_description
1 polymer ?
#
loop_
_entity_poly.entity_id
_entity_poly.type
_entity_poly.pdbx_seq_one_letter_code
_entity_poly.pdbx_strand_id
1 'polypeptide(L)'
;IERALQSLIDVGLDYVKLGQPLSTLSGGEAQRLKLAQILAETESGYASKRHLYIFDEPTTGLHFDDIRKLLKVFRRLVLNGQTVLVIEHNLDVISAADWVIDLGPEGGDEGGQIVATATPEDLRCNSRSYTGQALAAYDKMIGEESVPMTGLFAQPHTHGRTSPGRSLQSIWRGARQGDLGIFGAREHNLKNIDVVIPKRRLTAVTGVSGSGKSTLAFGIVFSEGQRRYLESLNAYARSITQPPPKADVESITGIAPTVAIEQRTSRGGRKSTVATITEIQHFLRLLYVKLGTQYCPKCGSLVREQTQEQILAHVMKTYRGQRVTLMAPVVVARKGTYQEVAQWAHSKLNAHQIRVDGKWEPTSPFP
;
A
#
# COMPACT_ATOMS: atom_id res chain seq x y z
N ILE A 1 0.70 9.40 14.59
CA ILE A 1 1.81 8.45 14.76
C ILE A 1 1.27 7.13 15.32
N GLU A 2 0.59 7.15 16.46
CA GLU A 2 0.05 5.95 17.13
C GLU A 2 -0.81 5.10 16.19
N ARG A 3 -1.78 5.71 15.47
CA ARG A 3 -2.62 4.99 14.51
C ARG A 3 -1.81 4.32 13.38
N ALA A 4 -0.82 5.02 12.84
CA ALA A 4 0.00 4.45 11.77
C ALA A 4 0.93 3.32 12.28
N LEU A 5 1.40 3.41 13.52
CA LEU A 5 2.12 2.33 14.18
C LEU A 5 1.20 1.14 14.46
N GLN A 6 -0.05 1.41 14.92
CA GLN A 6 -1.04 0.37 15.15
C GLN A 6 -1.36 -0.41 13.87
N SER A 7 -1.48 0.26 12.73
CA SER A 7 -1.70 -0.41 11.44
C SER A 7 -0.58 -1.38 11.07
N LEU A 8 0.69 -1.08 11.43
CA LEU A 8 1.81 -2.00 11.24
C LEU A 8 1.70 -3.24 12.13
N ILE A 9 1.30 -3.06 13.39
CA ILE A 9 1.06 -4.16 14.34
C ILE A 9 -0.08 -5.05 13.85
N ASP A 10 -1.17 -4.44 13.39
CA ASP A 10 -2.38 -5.13 12.93
C ASP A 10 -2.12 -6.04 11.73
N VAL A 11 -1.15 -5.69 10.87
CA VAL A 11 -0.73 -6.53 9.73
C VAL A 11 0.41 -7.52 10.09
N GLY A 12 0.84 -7.58 11.35
CA GLY A 12 1.90 -8.47 11.80
C GLY A 12 3.31 -8.02 11.37
N LEU A 13 3.57 -6.70 11.33
CA LEU A 13 4.88 -6.10 11.05
C LEU A 13 5.47 -5.37 12.26
N ASP A 14 5.10 -5.78 13.47
CA ASP A 14 5.55 -5.20 14.75
C ASP A 14 7.06 -5.35 14.99
N TYR A 15 7.71 -6.34 14.37
CA TYR A 15 9.15 -6.58 14.43
C TYR A 15 9.98 -5.72 13.46
N VAL A 16 9.36 -5.06 12.47
CA VAL A 16 10.05 -4.33 11.42
C VAL A 16 10.51 -2.96 11.94
N LYS A 17 11.77 -2.61 11.69
CA LYS A 17 12.31 -1.31 12.10
C LYS A 17 11.87 -0.20 11.14
N LEU A 18 11.47 0.95 11.67
CA LEU A 18 11.04 2.10 10.85
C LEU A 18 12.12 2.60 9.87
N GLY A 19 13.38 2.51 10.25
CA GLY A 19 14.52 2.85 9.38
C GLY A 19 14.93 1.75 8.41
N GLN A 20 14.25 0.60 8.39
CA GLN A 20 14.61 -0.52 7.53
C GLN A 20 14.34 -0.17 6.06
N PRO A 21 15.32 -0.38 5.15
CA PRO A 21 15.14 -0.17 3.72
C PRO A 21 14.13 -1.14 3.13
N LEU A 22 13.27 -0.67 2.22
CA LEU A 22 12.26 -1.52 1.58
C LEU A 22 12.86 -2.69 0.79
N SER A 23 14.05 -2.51 0.26
CA SER A 23 14.75 -3.55 -0.51
C SER A 23 15.16 -4.77 0.33
N THR A 24 15.08 -4.67 1.66
CA THR A 24 15.38 -5.76 2.59
C THR A 24 14.13 -6.52 3.05
N LEU A 25 12.95 -6.05 2.68
CA LEU A 25 11.69 -6.71 2.97
C LEU A 25 11.43 -7.86 1.98
N SER A 26 10.89 -8.96 2.48
CA SER A 26 10.32 -10.01 1.64
C SER A 26 9.10 -9.50 0.85
N GLY A 27 8.72 -10.22 -0.22
CA GLY A 27 7.53 -9.87 -1.00
C GLY A 27 6.26 -9.77 -0.15
N GLY A 28 6.06 -10.71 0.77
CA GLY A 28 4.92 -10.71 1.69
C GLY A 28 4.96 -9.55 2.71
N GLU A 29 6.15 -9.20 3.25
CA GLU A 29 6.29 -8.03 4.12
C GLU A 29 6.00 -6.73 3.39
N ALA A 30 6.49 -6.58 2.15
CA ALA A 30 6.22 -5.40 1.33
C ALA A 30 4.71 -5.27 1.00
N GLN A 31 4.03 -6.39 0.76
CA GLN A 31 2.57 -6.42 0.54
C GLN A 31 1.81 -6.01 1.80
N ARG A 32 2.17 -6.55 2.97
CA ARG A 32 1.58 -6.18 4.26
C ARG A 32 1.84 -4.72 4.63
N LEU A 33 3.02 -4.18 4.27
CA LEU A 33 3.32 -2.77 4.49
C LEU A 33 2.37 -1.86 3.69
N LYS A 34 2.09 -2.18 2.43
CA LYS A 34 1.07 -1.48 1.64
C LYS A 34 -0.32 -1.59 2.26
N LEU A 35 -0.66 -2.77 2.78
CA LEU A 35 -1.92 -2.99 3.47
C LEU A 35 -2.05 -2.14 4.75
N ALA A 36 -0.96 -2.01 5.53
CA ALA A 36 -0.92 -1.14 6.71
C ALA A 36 -1.15 0.34 6.33
N GLN A 37 -0.56 0.80 5.24
CA GLN A 37 -0.78 2.15 4.71
C GLN A 37 -2.25 2.37 4.35
N ILE A 38 -2.84 1.47 3.57
CA ILE A 38 -4.25 1.54 3.16
C ILE A 38 -5.19 1.57 4.38
N LEU A 39 -4.89 0.74 5.39
CA LEU A 39 -5.68 0.69 6.60
C LEU A 39 -5.64 2.03 7.34
N ALA A 40 -4.45 2.61 7.51
CA ALA A 40 -4.27 3.92 8.14
C ALA A 40 -5.01 5.04 7.39
N GLU A 41 -4.95 5.05 6.05
CA GLU A 41 -5.66 6.02 5.21
C GLU A 41 -7.19 5.86 5.32
N THR A 42 -7.69 4.61 5.28
CA THR A 42 -9.12 4.31 5.36
C THR A 42 -9.72 4.74 6.71
N GLU A 43 -8.98 4.57 7.80
CA GLU A 43 -9.42 4.90 9.16
C GLU A 43 -9.25 6.38 9.51
N SER A 44 -8.42 7.11 8.77
CA SER A 44 -8.25 8.56 8.98
C SER A 44 -9.46 9.40 8.57
N GLY A 45 -10.46 8.78 7.92
CA GLY A 45 -11.66 9.46 7.42
C GLY A 45 -11.44 10.29 6.16
N TYR A 46 -10.19 10.36 5.65
CA TYR A 46 -9.89 11.03 4.38
C TYR A 46 -10.35 10.23 3.16
N ALA A 47 -10.58 8.93 3.30
CA ALA A 47 -11.07 8.07 2.22
C ALA A 47 -12.59 8.27 2.03
N SER A 48 -13.00 9.38 1.42
CA SER A 48 -14.40 9.61 1.02
C SER A 48 -14.85 8.70 -0.14
N LYS A 49 -13.91 8.03 -0.81
CA LYS A 49 -14.17 7.18 -1.97
C LYS A 49 -14.12 5.70 -1.59
N ARG A 50 -15.07 4.95 -2.14
CA ARG A 50 -15.08 3.48 -2.02
C ARG A 50 -14.14 2.90 -3.05
N HIS A 51 -13.23 2.03 -2.62
CA HIS A 51 -12.26 1.36 -3.47
C HIS A 51 -12.55 -0.13 -3.55
N LEU A 52 -12.06 -0.74 -4.63
CA LEU A 52 -11.92 -2.17 -4.78
C LEU A 52 -10.44 -2.53 -4.61
N TYR A 53 -10.11 -3.25 -3.55
CA TYR A 53 -8.77 -3.75 -3.28
C TYR A 53 -8.62 -5.16 -3.82
N ILE A 54 -7.58 -5.40 -4.60
CA ILE A 54 -7.28 -6.70 -5.22
C ILE A 54 -5.95 -7.22 -4.66
N PHE A 55 -5.96 -8.42 -4.09
CA PHE A 55 -4.80 -9.07 -3.52
C PHE A 55 -4.47 -10.36 -4.27
N ASP A 56 -3.19 -10.57 -4.55
CA ASP A 56 -2.67 -11.78 -5.19
C ASP A 56 -1.96 -12.64 -4.15
N GLU A 57 -2.55 -13.77 -3.80
CA GLU A 57 -2.03 -14.77 -2.85
C GLU A 57 -1.42 -14.17 -1.57
N PRO A 58 -2.16 -13.33 -0.83
CA PRO A 58 -1.62 -12.57 0.29
C PRO A 58 -1.18 -13.44 1.48
N THR A 59 -1.54 -14.72 1.50
CA THR A 59 -1.14 -15.66 2.56
C THR A 59 0.17 -16.40 2.30
N THR A 60 0.77 -16.24 1.11
CA THR A 60 2.00 -16.94 0.76
C THR A 60 3.14 -16.63 1.74
N GLY A 61 3.69 -17.67 2.36
CA GLY A 61 4.77 -17.59 3.34
C GLY A 61 4.36 -17.07 4.72
N LEU A 62 3.05 -17.00 5.03
CA LEU A 62 2.56 -16.60 6.33
C LEU A 62 2.38 -17.78 7.28
N HIS A 63 2.61 -17.54 8.57
CA HIS A 63 2.21 -18.42 9.65
C HIS A 63 0.69 -18.29 9.92
N PHE A 64 0.07 -19.31 10.51
CA PHE A 64 -1.37 -19.31 10.80
C PHE A 64 -1.86 -18.11 11.61
N ASP A 65 -1.06 -17.64 12.58
CA ASP A 65 -1.41 -16.45 13.36
C ASP A 65 -1.43 -15.17 12.51
N ASP A 66 -0.51 -15.06 11.54
CA ASP A 66 -0.48 -13.91 10.63
C ASP A 66 -1.66 -13.93 9.65
N ILE A 67 -2.12 -15.13 9.22
CA ILE A 67 -3.34 -15.27 8.42
C ILE A 67 -4.56 -14.76 9.20
N ARG A 68 -4.65 -15.07 10.49
CA ARG A 68 -5.72 -14.55 11.36
C ARG A 68 -5.68 -13.02 11.46
N LYS A 69 -4.50 -12.41 11.59
CA LYS A 69 -4.33 -10.94 11.58
C LYS A 69 -4.78 -10.36 10.25
N LEU A 70 -4.36 -10.97 9.12
CA LEU A 70 -4.74 -10.55 7.78
C LEU A 70 -6.26 -10.57 7.57
N LEU A 71 -6.94 -11.63 7.99
CA LEU A 71 -8.40 -11.74 7.91
C LEU A 71 -9.12 -10.64 8.71
N LYS A 72 -8.61 -10.28 9.90
CA LYS A 72 -9.15 -9.15 10.68
C LYS A 72 -9.02 -7.84 9.91
N VAL A 73 -7.91 -7.62 9.23
CA VAL A 73 -7.69 -6.43 8.41
C VAL A 73 -8.64 -6.39 7.22
N PHE A 74 -8.81 -7.49 6.49
CA PHE A 74 -9.79 -7.57 5.40
C PHE A 74 -11.21 -7.26 5.90
N ARG A 75 -11.58 -7.79 7.06
CA ARG A 75 -12.88 -7.49 7.66
C ARG A 75 -13.05 -6.02 8.02
N ARG A 76 -12.02 -5.38 8.58
CA ARG A 76 -12.03 -3.93 8.85
C ARG A 76 -12.21 -3.10 7.56
N LEU A 77 -11.53 -3.46 6.48
CA LEU A 77 -11.73 -2.81 5.17
C LEU A 77 -13.18 -2.93 4.70
N VAL A 78 -13.76 -4.13 4.77
CA VAL A 78 -15.15 -4.38 4.37
C VAL A 78 -16.13 -3.59 5.24
N LEU A 79 -15.93 -3.57 6.56
CA LEU A 79 -16.76 -2.79 7.50
C LEU A 79 -16.69 -1.29 7.24
N ASN A 80 -15.53 -0.78 6.77
CA ASN A 80 -15.35 0.59 6.34
C ASN A 80 -15.90 0.86 4.91
N GLY A 81 -16.70 -0.06 4.37
CA GLY A 81 -17.40 0.09 3.09
C GLY A 81 -16.56 -0.17 1.85
N GLN A 82 -15.37 -0.73 2.01
CA GLN A 82 -14.50 -1.13 0.91
C GLN A 82 -14.91 -2.50 0.34
N THR A 83 -14.49 -2.80 -0.87
CA THR A 83 -14.66 -4.12 -1.50
C THR A 83 -13.29 -4.79 -1.56
N VAL A 84 -13.20 -6.06 -1.18
CA VAL A 84 -11.95 -6.82 -1.18
C VAL A 84 -12.10 -8.03 -2.08
N LEU A 85 -11.21 -8.17 -3.05
CA LEU A 85 -11.08 -9.32 -3.95
C LEU A 85 -9.74 -9.97 -3.71
N VAL A 86 -9.71 -11.25 -3.38
CA VAL A 86 -8.47 -11.99 -3.13
C VAL A 86 -8.37 -13.18 -4.09
N ILE A 87 -7.23 -13.35 -4.73
CA ILE A 87 -6.88 -14.62 -5.37
C ILE A 87 -6.24 -15.46 -4.28
N GLU A 88 -6.82 -16.62 -3.95
CA GLU A 88 -6.35 -17.43 -2.83
C GLU A 88 -6.55 -18.93 -3.04
N HIS A 89 -5.66 -19.67 -2.36
CA HIS A 89 -5.70 -21.13 -2.24
C HIS A 89 -5.78 -21.58 -0.77
N ASN A 90 -5.57 -20.66 0.17
CA ASN A 90 -5.65 -20.95 1.60
C ASN A 90 -7.10 -21.15 2.02
N LEU A 91 -7.41 -22.32 2.61
CA LEU A 91 -8.79 -22.69 2.95
C LEU A 91 -9.37 -21.85 4.07
N ASP A 92 -8.56 -21.32 5.01
CA ASP A 92 -9.03 -20.43 6.06
C ASP A 92 -9.56 -19.11 5.47
N VAL A 93 -8.83 -18.55 4.48
CA VAL A 93 -9.26 -17.32 3.81
C VAL A 93 -10.49 -17.56 2.95
N ILE A 94 -10.55 -18.67 2.22
CA ILE A 94 -11.70 -19.02 1.40
C ILE A 94 -12.93 -19.26 2.28
N SER A 95 -12.80 -19.96 3.41
CA SER A 95 -13.88 -20.17 4.38
C SER A 95 -14.38 -18.88 5.02
N ALA A 96 -13.49 -17.90 5.21
CA ALA A 96 -13.84 -16.60 5.80
C ALA A 96 -14.41 -15.61 4.78
N ALA A 97 -14.41 -15.92 3.48
CA ALA A 97 -14.94 -15.05 2.43
C ALA A 97 -16.47 -14.97 2.50
N ASP A 98 -17.03 -13.84 2.09
CA ASP A 98 -18.48 -13.66 1.94
C ASP A 98 -18.98 -14.27 0.63
N TRP A 99 -18.10 -14.39 -0.38
CA TRP A 99 -18.42 -14.89 -1.71
C TRP A 99 -17.20 -15.55 -2.34
N VAL A 100 -17.41 -16.60 -3.11
CA VAL A 100 -16.36 -17.32 -3.84
C VAL A 100 -16.70 -17.38 -5.31
N ILE A 101 -15.72 -17.11 -6.15
CA ILE A 101 -15.75 -17.31 -7.60
C ILE A 101 -14.72 -18.39 -7.92
N ASP A 102 -15.19 -19.59 -8.26
CA ASP A 102 -14.34 -20.73 -8.55
C ASP A 102 -14.21 -20.93 -10.07
N LEU A 103 -12.97 -20.84 -10.56
CA LEU A 103 -12.60 -20.94 -11.97
C LEU A 103 -11.96 -22.30 -12.26
N GLY A 104 -12.29 -22.85 -13.42
CA GLY A 104 -11.78 -24.14 -13.86
C GLY A 104 -12.41 -24.60 -15.16
N PRO A 105 -12.69 -25.93 -15.29
CA PRO A 105 -12.35 -26.99 -14.34
C PRO A 105 -10.85 -27.24 -14.24
N GLU A 106 -10.11 -27.06 -15.35
CA GLU A 106 -8.68 -27.27 -15.48
C GLU A 106 -7.92 -25.96 -15.73
N GLY A 107 -6.61 -26.03 -16.03
CA GLY A 107 -5.78 -24.90 -16.41
C GLY A 107 -5.61 -24.77 -17.93
N GLY A 108 -5.06 -23.65 -18.39
CA GLY A 108 -4.79 -23.39 -19.80
C GLY A 108 -6.03 -23.37 -20.67
N ASP A 109 -5.96 -24.07 -21.81
CA ASP A 109 -7.05 -24.08 -22.78
C ASP A 109 -8.31 -24.83 -22.31
N GLU A 110 -8.19 -25.72 -21.35
CA GLU A 110 -9.32 -26.44 -20.73
C GLU A 110 -9.92 -25.70 -19.54
N GLY A 111 -9.27 -24.62 -19.11
CA GLY A 111 -9.75 -23.72 -18.06
C GLY A 111 -10.63 -22.60 -18.54
N GLY A 112 -10.66 -21.52 -17.79
CA GLY A 112 -11.30 -20.26 -18.15
C GLY A 112 -12.82 -20.26 -18.06
N GLN A 113 -13.43 -21.22 -17.36
CA GLN A 113 -14.86 -21.30 -17.13
C GLN A 113 -15.20 -21.03 -15.66
N ILE A 114 -16.42 -20.58 -15.40
CA ILE A 114 -16.97 -20.52 -14.04
C ILE A 114 -17.47 -21.91 -13.65
N VAL A 115 -16.80 -22.53 -12.65
CA VAL A 115 -17.24 -23.78 -12.05
C VAL A 115 -18.39 -23.51 -11.07
N ALA A 116 -18.23 -22.47 -10.25
CA ALA A 116 -19.23 -22.03 -9.28
C ALA A 116 -19.06 -20.56 -8.90
N THR A 117 -20.16 -19.91 -8.53
CA THR A 117 -20.17 -18.66 -7.78
C THR A 117 -21.15 -18.84 -6.63
N ALA A 118 -20.65 -18.84 -5.39
CA ALA A 118 -21.43 -19.24 -4.22
C ALA A 118 -20.84 -18.67 -2.92
N THR A 119 -21.57 -18.81 -1.82
CA THR A 119 -20.97 -18.71 -0.49
C THR A 119 -20.04 -19.91 -0.24
N PRO A 120 -19.07 -19.81 0.69
CA PRO A 120 -18.24 -20.96 1.04
C PRO A 120 -19.06 -22.18 1.51
N GLU A 121 -20.17 -21.94 2.20
CA GLU A 121 -21.10 -22.98 2.67
C GLU A 121 -21.76 -23.74 1.52
N ASP A 122 -22.28 -23.03 0.54
CA ASP A 122 -22.92 -23.61 -0.64
C ASP A 122 -21.88 -24.33 -1.54
N LEU A 123 -20.64 -23.76 -1.62
CA LEU A 123 -19.57 -24.33 -2.41
C LEU A 123 -19.14 -25.73 -1.91
N ARG A 124 -19.16 -25.98 -0.60
CA ARG A 124 -18.88 -27.30 0.02
C ARG A 124 -19.77 -28.41 -0.51
N CYS A 125 -20.98 -28.06 -0.92
CA CYS A 125 -21.94 -29.01 -1.47
C CYS A 125 -21.77 -29.25 -2.98
N ASN A 126 -20.87 -28.53 -3.66
CA ASN A 126 -20.67 -28.64 -5.09
C ASN A 126 -19.59 -29.67 -5.43
N SER A 127 -19.99 -30.87 -5.86
CA SER A 127 -19.07 -31.94 -6.25
C SER A 127 -18.23 -31.65 -7.50
N ARG A 128 -18.57 -30.64 -8.30
CA ARG A 128 -17.80 -30.24 -9.48
C ARG A 128 -16.65 -29.28 -9.13
N SER A 129 -16.67 -28.67 -7.97
CA SER A 129 -15.68 -27.72 -7.49
C SER A 129 -14.58 -28.42 -6.70
N TYR A 130 -13.34 -28.40 -7.17
CA TYR A 130 -12.20 -28.90 -6.40
C TYR A 130 -12.01 -28.10 -5.11
N THR A 131 -12.22 -26.80 -5.15
CA THR A 131 -12.20 -25.93 -3.98
C THR A 131 -13.30 -26.32 -2.98
N GLY A 132 -14.51 -26.62 -3.47
CA GLY A 132 -15.63 -27.07 -2.60
C GLY A 132 -15.32 -28.41 -1.94
N GLN A 133 -14.78 -29.38 -2.70
CA GLN A 133 -14.36 -30.67 -2.13
C GLN A 133 -13.26 -30.50 -1.07
N ALA A 134 -12.26 -29.63 -1.33
CA ALA A 134 -11.18 -29.34 -0.39
C ALA A 134 -11.72 -28.69 0.90
N LEU A 135 -12.66 -27.76 0.82
CA LEU A 135 -13.33 -27.14 1.98
C LEU A 135 -14.09 -28.18 2.78
N ALA A 136 -14.85 -29.06 2.12
CA ALA A 136 -15.60 -30.12 2.80
C ALA A 136 -14.69 -31.15 3.50
N ALA A 137 -13.54 -31.48 2.91
CA ALA A 137 -12.53 -32.33 3.52
C ALA A 137 -11.84 -31.65 4.70
N TYR A 138 -11.54 -30.36 4.58
CA TYR A 138 -10.94 -29.54 5.62
C TYR A 138 -11.80 -29.47 6.89
N ASP A 139 -13.10 -29.23 6.73
CA ASP A 139 -14.04 -29.20 7.87
C ASP A 139 -14.09 -30.55 8.62
N LYS A 140 -14.02 -31.67 7.89
CA LYS A 140 -13.96 -33.01 8.50
C LYS A 140 -12.67 -33.26 9.28
N MET A 141 -11.54 -32.68 8.83
CA MET A 141 -10.24 -32.83 9.52
C MET A 141 -10.16 -32.01 10.81
N ILE A 142 -10.77 -30.83 10.82
CA ILE A 142 -10.75 -29.93 11.98
C ILE A 142 -11.64 -30.46 13.10
N GLY A 143 -12.64 -31.28 12.78
CA GLY A 143 -13.60 -31.84 13.72
C GLY A 143 -14.68 -30.86 14.19
N GLU A 144 -15.80 -31.40 14.68
CA GLU A 144 -16.96 -30.59 15.10
C GLU A 144 -16.71 -29.69 16.33
N GLU A 145 -15.57 -29.80 17.01
CA GLU A 145 -15.22 -29.01 18.20
C GLU A 145 -14.50 -27.66 17.91
N SER A 146 -14.05 -27.41 16.70
CA SER A 146 -13.50 -26.10 16.37
C SER A 146 -14.64 -25.15 16.02
N VAL A 147 -14.82 -24.10 16.82
CA VAL A 147 -15.70 -22.97 16.47
C VAL A 147 -15.27 -22.48 15.09
N PRO A 148 -16.10 -22.60 14.05
CA PRO A 148 -15.72 -22.12 12.73
C PRO A 148 -15.35 -20.64 12.84
N MET A 149 -14.26 -20.20 12.24
CA MET A 149 -13.91 -18.76 12.19
C MET A 149 -15.03 -17.93 11.55
N THR A 150 -15.93 -18.56 10.79
CA THR A 150 -17.21 -18.02 10.32
C THR A 150 -18.09 -17.46 11.44
N GLY A 151 -18.08 -18.03 12.65
CA GLY A 151 -18.85 -17.52 13.79
C GLY A 151 -18.36 -16.17 14.34
N LEU A 152 -17.11 -15.82 14.13
CA LEU A 152 -16.54 -14.52 14.52
C LEU A 152 -16.92 -13.38 13.54
N PHE A 153 -17.44 -13.71 12.35
CA PHE A 153 -17.70 -12.78 11.27
C PHE A 153 -19.12 -12.85 10.71
N ALA A 154 -19.96 -13.76 11.22
CA ALA A 154 -21.33 -13.92 10.75
C ALA A 154 -22.18 -12.71 11.15
N GLN A 155 -22.43 -11.82 10.20
CA GLN A 155 -23.68 -11.07 10.19
C GLN A 155 -24.75 -11.98 9.55
N PRO A 156 -25.96 -12.08 10.11
CA PRO A 156 -27.02 -12.89 9.52
C PRO A 156 -27.42 -12.29 8.18
N HIS A 157 -26.88 -12.85 7.10
CA HIS A 157 -27.28 -12.47 5.75
C HIS A 157 -28.39 -13.42 5.30
N THR A 158 -29.64 -12.95 5.37
CA THR A 158 -30.78 -13.55 4.68
C THR A 158 -30.54 -13.51 3.17
N HIS A 159 -29.86 -14.51 2.65
CA HIS A 159 -29.82 -14.77 1.21
C HIS A 159 -30.43 -16.15 0.96
N GLY A 160 -31.47 -16.15 0.10
CA GLY A 160 -32.14 -17.36 -0.30
C GLY A 160 -31.16 -18.38 -0.87
N ARG A 161 -31.28 -19.62 -0.43
CA ARG A 161 -30.57 -20.80 -0.93
C ARG A 161 -30.61 -20.80 -2.47
N THR A 162 -29.44 -20.71 -3.10
CA THR A 162 -29.31 -20.89 -4.53
C THR A 162 -29.16 -22.38 -4.82
N SER A 163 -30.19 -22.99 -5.33
CA SER A 163 -30.16 -24.36 -5.83
C SER A 163 -29.22 -24.49 -7.04
N PRO A 164 -28.45 -25.60 -7.18
CA PRO A 164 -27.60 -25.80 -8.35
C PRO A 164 -28.45 -25.85 -9.62
N GLY A 165 -28.13 -25.03 -10.63
CA GLY A 165 -28.78 -25.02 -11.93
C GLY A 165 -29.60 -23.79 -12.29
N ARG A 166 -29.43 -22.67 -11.58
CA ARG A 166 -30.13 -21.42 -11.95
C ARG A 166 -29.43 -20.73 -13.13
N SER A 167 -30.25 -20.34 -14.14
CA SER A 167 -29.80 -19.55 -15.27
C SER A 167 -29.21 -18.20 -14.83
N LEU A 168 -28.32 -17.62 -15.64
CA LEU A 168 -27.68 -16.30 -15.44
C LEU A 168 -28.68 -15.20 -15.04
N GLN A 169 -29.92 -15.23 -15.56
CA GLN A 169 -31.02 -14.34 -15.15
C GLN A 169 -31.38 -14.43 -13.65
N SER A 170 -31.12 -15.57 -13.00
CA SER A 170 -31.39 -15.75 -11.58
C SER A 170 -30.27 -15.21 -10.69
N ILE A 171 -29.02 -15.20 -11.17
CA ILE A 171 -27.87 -14.55 -10.52
C ILE A 171 -28.13 -13.03 -10.49
N TRP A 172 -28.66 -12.47 -11.58
CA TRP A 172 -29.05 -11.07 -11.67
C TRP A 172 -30.14 -10.64 -10.72
N ARG A 173 -31.12 -11.50 -10.43
CA ARG A 173 -32.20 -11.18 -9.50
C ARG A 173 -31.72 -11.12 -8.05
N GLY A 174 -30.55 -11.70 -7.72
CA GLY A 174 -29.91 -11.62 -6.42
C GLY A 174 -28.83 -10.53 -6.30
N ALA A 175 -28.34 -9.98 -7.44
CA ALA A 175 -27.37 -8.90 -7.46
C ALA A 175 -28.02 -7.61 -6.96
N ARG A 176 -27.39 -6.95 -5.98
CA ARG A 176 -27.85 -5.64 -5.52
C ARG A 176 -27.54 -4.60 -6.58
N GLN A 177 -28.41 -3.61 -6.70
CA GLN A 177 -28.15 -2.49 -7.59
C GLN A 177 -26.79 -1.85 -7.24
N GLY A 178 -25.84 -1.95 -8.16
CA GLY A 178 -24.50 -1.39 -8.01
C GLY A 178 -23.37 -2.39 -7.80
N ASP A 179 -23.61 -3.70 -7.70
CA ASP A 179 -22.54 -4.71 -7.70
C ASP A 179 -21.70 -4.63 -8.99
N LEU A 180 -20.46 -5.12 -8.93
CA LEU A 180 -19.58 -5.17 -10.10
C LEU A 180 -20.01 -6.34 -10.98
N GLY A 181 -20.52 -6.06 -12.16
CA GLY A 181 -20.85 -7.06 -13.19
C GLY A 181 -19.85 -7.05 -14.33
N ILE A 182 -19.39 -8.23 -14.73
CA ILE A 182 -18.51 -8.48 -15.87
C ILE A 182 -19.25 -9.45 -16.79
N PHE A 183 -19.38 -9.12 -18.06
CA PHE A 183 -20.17 -9.88 -19.01
C PHE A 183 -19.40 -10.14 -20.28
N GLY A 184 -19.50 -11.38 -20.77
CA GLY A 184 -18.87 -11.81 -21.99
C GLY A 184 -17.36 -11.71 -21.98
N ALA A 185 -16.71 -12.07 -20.86
CA ALA A 185 -15.25 -11.97 -20.73
C ALA A 185 -14.55 -13.08 -21.48
N ARG A 186 -13.65 -12.68 -22.43
CA ARG A 186 -12.89 -13.58 -23.32
C ARG A 186 -11.39 -13.30 -23.27
N GLU A 187 -10.92 -12.53 -22.28
CA GLU A 187 -9.52 -12.16 -22.14
C GLU A 187 -8.67 -13.42 -21.90
N HIS A 188 -7.57 -13.57 -22.62
CA HIS A 188 -6.68 -14.72 -22.58
C HIS A 188 -7.42 -16.07 -22.72
N ASN A 189 -7.41 -16.89 -21.65
CA ASN A 189 -8.03 -18.21 -21.64
C ASN A 189 -9.50 -18.22 -21.16
N LEU A 190 -10.09 -17.09 -20.83
CA LEU A 190 -11.49 -17.02 -20.37
C LEU A 190 -12.48 -17.36 -21.49
N LYS A 191 -13.47 -18.20 -21.18
CA LYS A 191 -14.42 -18.78 -22.13
C LYS A 191 -15.76 -18.06 -22.12
N ASN A 192 -15.77 -16.76 -22.45
CA ASN A 192 -17.00 -15.97 -22.51
C ASN A 192 -17.81 -16.04 -21.21
N ILE A 193 -17.14 -15.72 -20.11
CA ILE A 193 -17.73 -15.86 -18.77
C ILE A 193 -18.49 -14.60 -18.34
N ASP A 194 -19.53 -14.81 -17.54
CA ASP A 194 -20.26 -13.76 -16.84
C ASP A 194 -20.07 -13.91 -15.32
N VAL A 195 -19.69 -12.83 -14.64
CA VAL A 195 -19.37 -12.83 -13.22
C VAL A 195 -19.94 -11.59 -12.53
N VAL A 196 -20.48 -11.79 -11.33
CA VAL A 196 -20.88 -10.70 -10.43
C VAL A 196 -20.02 -10.75 -9.16
N ILE A 197 -19.37 -9.64 -8.83
CA ILE A 197 -18.58 -9.45 -7.61
C ILE A 197 -19.39 -8.52 -6.69
N PRO A 198 -19.85 -9.03 -5.53
CA PRO A 198 -20.62 -8.23 -4.59
C PRO A 198 -19.78 -7.11 -3.97
N LYS A 199 -20.34 -5.90 -3.89
CA LYS A 199 -19.68 -4.76 -3.24
C LYS A 199 -19.73 -4.86 -1.72
N ARG A 200 -18.72 -4.28 -1.06
CA ARG A 200 -18.57 -4.24 0.39
C ARG A 200 -18.54 -5.64 1.00
N ARG A 201 -17.84 -6.54 0.35
CA ARG A 201 -17.64 -7.92 0.76
C ARG A 201 -16.23 -8.37 0.47
N LEU A 202 -15.83 -9.42 1.17
CA LEU A 202 -14.64 -10.19 0.86
C LEU A 202 -15.02 -11.27 -0.16
N THR A 203 -14.49 -11.18 -1.38
CA THR A 203 -14.68 -12.17 -2.43
C THR A 203 -13.38 -12.90 -2.68
N ALA A 204 -13.39 -14.23 -2.63
CA ALA A 204 -12.27 -15.07 -3.00
C ALA A 204 -12.43 -15.57 -4.45
N VAL A 205 -11.36 -15.44 -5.24
CA VAL A 205 -11.23 -16.03 -6.57
C VAL A 205 -10.35 -17.26 -6.43
N THR A 206 -10.91 -18.43 -6.72
CA THR A 206 -10.30 -19.75 -6.52
C THR A 206 -10.23 -20.54 -7.80
N GLY A 207 -9.60 -21.71 -7.76
CA GLY A 207 -9.48 -22.63 -8.89
C GLY A 207 -8.04 -23.07 -9.10
N VAL A 208 -7.84 -24.06 -9.97
CA VAL A 208 -6.52 -24.63 -10.27
C VAL A 208 -5.57 -23.59 -10.92
N SER A 209 -4.28 -23.89 -10.92
CA SER A 209 -3.30 -23.02 -11.60
C SER A 209 -3.62 -22.93 -13.09
N GLY A 210 -3.52 -21.71 -13.66
CA GLY A 210 -3.87 -21.49 -15.08
C GLY A 210 -5.36 -21.44 -15.39
N SER A 211 -6.28 -21.50 -14.41
CA SER A 211 -7.72 -21.44 -14.65
C SER A 211 -8.28 -20.05 -15.00
N GLY A 212 -7.43 -18.99 -15.02
CA GLY A 212 -7.85 -17.64 -15.40
C GLY A 212 -8.08 -16.67 -14.22
N LYS A 213 -7.72 -17.04 -12.98
CA LYS A 213 -7.89 -16.18 -11.79
C LYS A 213 -7.24 -14.80 -11.93
N SER A 214 -5.95 -14.79 -12.30
CA SER A 214 -5.21 -13.53 -12.49
C SER A 214 -5.70 -12.76 -13.72
N THR A 215 -6.16 -13.45 -14.75
CA THR A 215 -6.81 -12.82 -15.91
C THR A 215 -8.07 -12.07 -15.49
N LEU A 216 -8.95 -12.71 -14.70
CA LEU A 216 -10.16 -12.08 -14.20
C LEU A 216 -9.84 -10.89 -13.29
N ALA A 217 -9.00 -11.07 -12.25
CA ALA A 217 -8.75 -10.06 -11.23
C ALA A 217 -7.88 -8.90 -11.73
N PHE A 218 -6.77 -9.20 -12.43
CA PHE A 218 -5.83 -8.17 -12.88
C PHE A 218 -6.04 -7.79 -14.34
N GLY A 219 -6.16 -8.77 -15.24
CA GLY A 219 -6.33 -8.52 -16.66
C GLY A 219 -7.61 -7.74 -16.97
N ILE A 220 -8.70 -8.04 -16.28
CA ILE A 220 -10.00 -7.40 -16.51
C ILE A 220 -10.31 -6.35 -15.44
N VAL A 221 -10.49 -6.76 -14.16
CA VAL A 221 -11.04 -5.87 -13.13
C VAL A 221 -10.09 -4.73 -12.83
N PHE A 222 -8.81 -5.02 -12.57
CA PHE A 222 -7.83 -3.99 -12.27
C PHE A 222 -7.56 -3.08 -13.47
N SER A 223 -7.32 -3.67 -14.64
CA SER A 223 -7.03 -2.91 -15.87
C SER A 223 -8.17 -1.96 -16.24
N GLU A 224 -9.42 -2.41 -16.17
CA GLU A 224 -10.57 -1.56 -16.46
C GLU A 224 -10.78 -0.48 -15.41
N GLY A 225 -10.57 -0.80 -14.12
CA GLY A 225 -10.61 0.18 -13.04
C GLY A 225 -9.56 1.28 -13.20
N GLN A 226 -8.32 0.91 -13.55
CA GLN A 226 -7.26 1.86 -13.88
C GLN A 226 -7.60 2.69 -15.12
N ARG A 227 -8.07 2.05 -16.20
CA ARG A 227 -8.44 2.73 -17.43
C ARG A 227 -9.47 3.82 -17.17
N ARG A 228 -10.57 3.52 -16.45
CA ARG A 228 -11.60 4.49 -16.11
C ARG A 228 -11.12 5.60 -15.21
N TYR A 229 -10.23 5.27 -14.26
CA TYR A 229 -9.62 6.29 -13.42
C TYR A 229 -8.76 7.26 -14.25
N LEU A 230 -7.90 6.74 -15.12
CA LEU A 230 -7.05 7.55 -16.00
C LEU A 230 -7.87 8.40 -16.98
N GLU A 231 -8.98 7.89 -17.51
CA GLU A 231 -9.91 8.65 -18.35
C GLU A 231 -10.59 9.81 -17.62
N SER A 232 -10.74 9.71 -16.30
CA SER A 232 -11.31 10.79 -15.48
C SER A 232 -10.33 11.94 -15.22
N LEU A 233 -9.02 11.75 -15.51
CA LEU A 233 -8.00 12.76 -15.32
C LEU A 233 -8.05 13.83 -16.44
N ASN A 234 -7.44 14.97 -16.18
CA ASN A 234 -7.31 16.04 -17.18
C ASN A 234 -6.43 15.62 -18.39
N ALA A 235 -6.53 16.34 -19.51
CA ALA A 235 -5.84 15.99 -20.74
C ALA A 235 -4.30 15.92 -20.58
N TYR A 236 -3.73 16.79 -19.76
CA TYR A 236 -2.27 16.81 -19.50
C TYR A 236 -1.83 15.53 -18.76
N ALA A 237 -2.51 15.14 -17.69
CA ALA A 237 -2.18 13.92 -16.97
C ALA A 237 -2.35 12.66 -17.86
N ARG A 238 -3.37 12.64 -18.74
CA ARG A 238 -3.57 11.56 -19.71
C ARG A 238 -2.48 11.45 -20.76
N SER A 239 -1.84 12.56 -21.15
CA SER A 239 -0.73 12.53 -22.11
C SER A 239 0.55 11.92 -21.56
N ILE A 240 0.72 11.92 -20.24
CA ILE A 240 1.90 11.36 -19.55
C ILE A 240 1.70 9.87 -19.23
N THR A 241 0.47 9.46 -18.93
CA THR A 241 0.14 8.09 -18.52
C THR A 241 -0.61 7.38 -19.65
N GLN A 242 -0.01 6.31 -20.18
CA GLN A 242 -0.70 5.47 -21.16
C GLN A 242 -1.70 4.57 -20.42
N PRO A 243 -3.03 4.66 -20.73
CA PRO A 243 -4.01 3.76 -20.14
C PRO A 243 -3.76 2.32 -20.61
N PRO A 244 -4.06 1.32 -19.79
CA PRO A 244 -4.00 -0.06 -20.22
C PRO A 244 -4.98 -0.31 -21.39
N PRO A 245 -4.69 -1.29 -22.26
CA PRO A 245 -5.59 -1.66 -23.34
C PRO A 245 -6.96 -2.07 -22.77
N LYS A 246 -8.00 -1.91 -23.58
CA LYS A 246 -9.33 -2.36 -23.21
C LYS A 246 -9.33 -3.89 -23.18
N ALA A 247 -9.79 -4.47 -22.07
CA ALA A 247 -9.95 -5.91 -21.96
C ALA A 247 -11.02 -6.44 -22.93
N ASP A 248 -10.88 -7.68 -23.37
CA ASP A 248 -11.86 -8.35 -24.23
C ASP A 248 -13.08 -8.80 -23.41
N VAL A 249 -14.01 -7.87 -23.24
CA VAL A 249 -15.26 -8.05 -22.51
C VAL A 249 -16.40 -7.33 -23.24
N GLU A 250 -17.60 -7.89 -23.20
CA GLU A 250 -18.77 -7.23 -23.77
C GLU A 250 -19.16 -5.99 -22.96
N SER A 251 -19.27 -6.13 -21.64
CA SER A 251 -19.57 -5.00 -20.77
C SER A 251 -19.06 -5.20 -19.35
N ILE A 252 -18.71 -4.06 -18.69
CA ILE A 252 -18.39 -4.02 -17.26
C ILE A 252 -19.19 -2.91 -16.62
N THR A 253 -19.92 -3.24 -15.55
CA THR A 253 -20.76 -2.31 -14.80
C THR A 253 -20.34 -2.24 -13.34
N GLY A 254 -20.59 -1.11 -12.69
CA GLY A 254 -20.40 -0.99 -11.24
C GLY A 254 -18.95 -0.95 -10.76
N ILE A 255 -17.96 -0.78 -11.63
CA ILE A 255 -16.55 -0.75 -11.21
C ILE A 255 -16.25 0.51 -10.37
N ALA A 256 -15.53 0.32 -9.27
CA ALA A 256 -15.00 1.38 -8.41
C ALA A 256 -13.52 1.63 -8.72
N PRO A 257 -12.91 2.72 -8.24
CA PRO A 257 -11.46 2.86 -8.28
C PRO A 257 -10.78 1.62 -7.69
N THR A 258 -9.83 1.05 -8.42
CA THR A 258 -9.19 -0.22 -8.08
C THR A 258 -7.75 -0.02 -7.62
N VAL A 259 -7.35 -0.74 -6.59
CA VAL A 259 -5.99 -0.76 -6.04
C VAL A 259 -5.51 -2.20 -6.00
N ALA A 260 -4.45 -2.50 -6.75
CA ALA A 260 -3.83 -3.82 -6.75
C ALA A 260 -2.67 -3.89 -5.78
N ILE A 261 -2.59 -5.00 -5.05
CA ILE A 261 -1.56 -5.29 -4.06
C ILE A 261 -0.95 -6.64 -4.44
N GLU A 262 0.02 -6.57 -5.34
CA GLU A 262 0.78 -7.74 -5.82
C GLU A 262 2.01 -7.98 -4.95
N GLN A 263 2.49 -9.23 -4.92
CA GLN A 263 3.75 -9.61 -4.25
C GLN A 263 5.01 -9.08 -4.97
N ARG A 264 4.84 -8.49 -6.15
CA ARG A 264 6.00 -7.94 -6.85
C ARG A 264 6.68 -6.92 -5.95
N THR A 265 7.91 -7.21 -5.59
CA THR A 265 8.82 -6.26 -4.95
C THR A 265 8.93 -5.06 -5.87
N SER A 266 8.10 -4.04 -5.64
CA SER A 266 8.40 -2.74 -6.21
C SER A 266 9.79 -2.42 -5.67
N ARG A 267 10.78 -2.32 -6.56
CA ARG A 267 12.13 -1.89 -6.20
C ARG A 267 11.98 -0.48 -5.67
N GLY A 268 11.61 -0.36 -4.41
CA GLY A 268 11.64 0.89 -3.68
C GLY A 268 13.01 1.49 -3.88
N GLY A 269 13.11 2.76 -4.19
CA GLY A 269 14.40 3.42 -4.36
C GLY A 269 15.29 3.11 -3.13
N ARG A 270 16.61 3.03 -3.32
CA ARG A 270 17.59 2.73 -2.25
C ARG A 270 17.42 3.59 -0.98
N LYS A 271 16.68 4.70 -1.08
CA LYS A 271 16.42 5.64 0.02
C LYS A 271 15.06 5.47 0.69
N SER A 272 14.18 4.60 0.17
CA SER A 272 12.86 4.37 0.74
C SER A 272 12.95 3.40 1.94
N THR A 273 12.38 3.82 3.06
CA THR A 273 12.32 3.03 4.32
C THR A 273 10.86 2.78 4.71
N VAL A 274 10.64 1.88 5.65
CA VAL A 274 9.31 1.62 6.22
C VAL A 274 8.66 2.92 6.70
N ALA A 275 9.40 3.75 7.43
CA ALA A 275 8.88 5.03 7.95
C ALA A 275 8.49 6.03 6.85
N THR A 276 9.15 6.00 5.69
CA THR A 276 8.81 6.89 4.56
C THR A 276 7.55 6.45 3.84
N ILE A 277 7.32 5.15 3.68
CA ILE A 277 6.12 4.61 3.02
C ILE A 277 4.88 4.79 3.90
N THR A 278 5.03 4.57 5.22
CA THR A 278 3.93 4.75 6.19
C THR A 278 3.70 6.21 6.59
N GLU A 279 4.46 7.15 6.00
CA GLU A 279 4.44 8.58 6.34
C GLU A 279 4.78 8.91 7.80
N ILE A 280 5.11 7.90 8.64
CA ILE A 280 5.47 8.08 10.05
C ILE A 280 6.68 9.00 10.18
N GLN A 281 7.63 8.94 9.24
CA GLN A 281 8.83 9.79 9.25
C GLN A 281 8.49 11.28 9.27
N HIS A 282 7.46 11.70 8.54
CA HIS A 282 7.04 13.10 8.52
C HIS A 282 6.61 13.58 9.91
N PHE A 283 5.79 12.79 10.60
CA PHE A 283 5.32 13.10 11.94
C PHE A 283 6.43 13.03 13.00
N LEU A 284 7.33 12.03 12.91
CA LEU A 284 8.49 11.95 13.80
C LEU A 284 9.42 13.17 13.64
N ARG A 285 9.69 13.55 12.39
CA ARG A 285 10.50 14.75 12.10
C ARG A 285 9.88 16.00 12.73
N LEU A 286 8.56 16.18 12.59
CA LEU A 286 7.87 17.31 13.20
C LEU A 286 7.94 17.28 14.73
N LEU A 287 7.74 16.09 15.32
CA LEU A 287 7.83 15.88 16.76
C LEU A 287 9.22 16.26 17.30
N TYR A 288 10.29 15.75 16.68
CA TYR A 288 11.65 16.06 17.09
C TYR A 288 12.04 17.52 16.89
N VAL A 289 11.55 18.16 15.80
CA VAL A 289 11.80 19.59 15.56
C VAL A 289 11.11 20.47 16.63
N LYS A 290 9.91 20.06 17.07
CA LYS A 290 9.12 20.88 18.03
C LYS A 290 9.44 20.60 19.49
N LEU A 291 9.71 19.34 19.84
CA LEU A 291 9.83 18.90 21.23
C LEU A 291 11.20 18.27 21.55
N GLY A 292 11.97 17.96 20.51
CA GLY A 292 13.24 17.28 20.68
C GLY A 292 14.33 18.18 21.26
N THR A 293 15.23 17.60 22.01
CA THR A 293 16.45 18.24 22.47
C THR A 293 17.62 17.79 21.60
N GLN A 294 18.27 18.74 20.94
CA GLN A 294 19.37 18.45 20.03
C GLN A 294 20.69 18.33 20.76
N TYR A 295 21.44 17.27 20.47
CA TYR A 295 22.80 17.07 20.95
C TYR A 295 23.79 16.99 19.80
N CYS A 296 25.00 17.48 20.01
CA CYS A 296 26.06 17.36 19.02
C CYS A 296 26.47 15.89 18.86
N PRO A 297 26.47 15.30 17.65
CA PRO A 297 26.81 13.89 17.45
C PRO A 297 28.29 13.57 17.69
N LYS A 298 29.17 14.59 17.70
CA LYS A 298 30.61 14.40 17.94
C LYS A 298 31.01 14.47 19.41
N CYS A 299 30.43 15.41 20.17
CA CYS A 299 30.85 15.66 21.57
C CYS A 299 29.71 15.49 22.58
N GLY A 300 28.51 15.17 22.18
CA GLY A 300 27.36 15.00 23.07
C GLY A 300 26.85 16.29 23.73
N SER A 301 27.44 17.44 23.42
CA SER A 301 27.02 18.73 24.00
C SER A 301 25.63 19.11 23.53
N LEU A 302 24.85 19.67 24.44
CA LEU A 302 23.52 20.22 24.15
C LEU A 302 23.62 21.39 23.16
N VAL A 303 22.88 21.31 22.04
CA VAL A 303 22.75 22.37 21.05
C VAL A 303 21.47 23.14 21.33
N ARG A 304 21.59 24.41 21.66
CA ARG A 304 20.45 25.32 21.91
C ARG A 304 20.53 26.48 20.93
N GLU A 305 19.38 26.99 20.55
CA GLU A 305 19.28 28.28 19.89
C GLU A 305 19.82 29.36 20.80
N GLN A 306 20.65 30.24 20.30
CA GLN A 306 21.22 31.36 21.01
C GLN A 306 20.84 32.65 20.32
N THR A 307 20.44 33.66 21.09
CA THR A 307 20.23 35.01 20.55
C THR A 307 21.56 35.68 20.26
N GLN A 308 21.53 36.73 19.42
CA GLN A 308 22.75 37.51 19.11
C GLN A 308 23.39 38.06 20.34
N GLU A 309 22.57 38.54 21.31
CA GLU A 309 23.05 39.10 22.60
C GLU A 309 23.73 38.02 23.46
N GLN A 310 23.17 36.79 23.48
CA GLN A 310 23.80 35.66 24.19
C GLN A 310 25.14 35.26 23.57
N ILE A 311 25.23 35.25 22.24
CA ILE A 311 26.48 34.97 21.52
C ILE A 311 27.51 36.06 21.84
N LEU A 312 27.11 37.32 21.74
CA LEU A 312 27.96 38.46 22.05
C LEU A 312 28.45 38.42 23.49
N ALA A 313 27.57 38.20 24.45
CA ALA A 313 27.92 38.08 25.86
C ALA A 313 28.89 36.94 26.13
N HIS A 314 28.67 35.79 25.46
CA HIS A 314 29.58 34.63 25.54
C HIS A 314 30.98 34.97 24.99
N VAL A 315 31.06 35.58 23.82
CA VAL A 315 32.33 35.98 23.19
C VAL A 315 33.07 36.98 24.07
N MET A 316 32.37 38.04 24.53
CA MET A 316 32.95 39.07 25.41
C MET A 316 33.47 38.52 26.76
N LYS A 317 32.74 37.55 27.32
CA LYS A 317 33.17 36.88 28.57
C LYS A 317 34.37 35.97 28.33
N THR A 318 34.34 35.15 27.27
CA THR A 318 35.36 34.11 27.02
C THR A 318 36.68 34.68 26.55
N TYR A 319 36.66 35.75 25.77
CA TYR A 319 37.84 36.36 25.13
C TYR A 319 38.13 37.77 25.65
N ARG A 320 37.79 38.03 26.91
CA ARG A 320 38.02 39.31 27.55
C ARG A 320 39.48 39.74 27.45
N GLY A 321 39.75 40.93 26.91
CA GLY A 321 41.10 41.45 26.76
C GLY A 321 41.89 40.88 25.58
N GLN A 322 41.33 40.02 24.77
CA GLN A 322 41.94 39.49 23.59
C GLN A 322 41.41 40.17 22.31
N ARG A 323 42.24 40.27 21.28
CA ARG A 323 41.81 40.69 19.95
C ARG A 323 41.26 39.48 19.20
N VAL A 324 39.98 39.46 18.92
CA VAL A 324 39.28 38.39 18.21
C VAL A 324 38.72 38.86 16.89
N THR A 325 38.71 37.98 15.89
CA THR A 325 38.07 38.22 14.60
C THR A 325 36.95 37.22 14.41
N LEU A 326 35.74 37.73 14.20
CA LEU A 326 34.58 36.91 13.88
C LEU A 326 34.56 36.61 12.39
N MET A 327 34.52 35.35 12.01
CA MET A 327 34.50 34.91 10.61
C MET A 327 33.34 33.97 10.35
N ALA A 328 32.70 34.12 9.21
CA ALA A 328 31.68 33.18 8.73
C ALA A 328 32.16 32.50 7.44
N PRO A 329 32.04 31.17 7.30
CA PRO A 329 32.41 30.52 6.06
C PRO A 329 31.33 30.82 4.97
N VAL A 330 31.76 31.45 3.88
CA VAL A 330 30.87 31.76 2.74
C VAL A 330 30.92 30.65 1.69
N VAL A 331 32.09 30.07 1.46
CA VAL A 331 32.32 28.95 0.54
C VAL A 331 33.10 27.87 1.25
N VAL A 332 32.60 26.62 1.17
CA VAL A 332 33.25 25.47 1.83
C VAL A 332 33.46 24.36 0.79
N ALA A 333 34.71 23.90 0.64
CA ALA A 333 35.09 22.74 -0.19
C ALA A 333 34.55 22.78 -1.63
N ARG A 334 34.54 23.94 -2.29
CA ARG A 334 34.14 24.12 -3.69
C ARG A 334 35.25 24.76 -4.48
N LYS A 335 35.57 24.22 -5.64
CA LYS A 335 36.48 24.83 -6.61
C LYS A 335 35.73 25.88 -7.42
N GLY A 336 36.37 27.05 -7.69
CA GLY A 336 35.79 28.10 -8.50
C GLY A 336 36.59 29.40 -8.36
N THR A 337 36.32 30.38 -9.23
CA THR A 337 36.76 31.75 -9.10
C THR A 337 35.75 32.53 -8.27
N TYR A 338 36.18 33.14 -7.18
CA TYR A 338 35.24 33.76 -6.23
C TYR A 338 35.43 35.29 -6.17
N GLN A 339 35.77 35.91 -7.32
CA GLN A 339 35.91 37.37 -7.43
C GLN A 339 34.63 38.11 -7.04
N GLU A 340 33.47 37.60 -7.43
CA GLU A 340 32.18 38.21 -7.04
C GLU A 340 31.94 38.19 -5.51
N VAL A 341 32.36 37.12 -4.84
CA VAL A 341 32.26 37.01 -3.38
C VAL A 341 33.19 38.01 -2.68
N ALA A 342 34.42 38.17 -3.19
CA ALA A 342 35.35 39.14 -2.68
C ALA A 342 34.86 40.57 -2.89
N GLN A 343 34.31 40.87 -4.08
CA GLN A 343 33.71 42.16 -4.41
C GLN A 343 32.47 42.48 -3.57
N TRP A 344 31.62 41.46 -3.31
CA TRP A 344 30.50 41.58 -2.40
C TRP A 344 30.95 41.85 -0.97
N ALA A 345 31.96 41.13 -0.46
CA ALA A 345 32.51 41.36 0.87
C ALA A 345 33.09 42.77 1.02
N HIS A 346 33.82 43.27 0.00
CA HIS A 346 34.31 44.60 -0.02
C HIS A 346 33.23 45.67 0.00
N SER A 347 32.24 45.55 -0.89
CA SER A 347 31.23 46.60 -1.14
C SER A 347 30.09 46.58 -0.08
N LYS A 348 29.69 45.43 0.41
CA LYS A 348 28.54 45.28 1.33
C LYS A 348 28.92 45.15 2.79
N LEU A 349 30.06 44.52 3.10
CA LEU A 349 30.53 44.29 4.45
C LEU A 349 31.69 45.22 4.86
N ASN A 350 32.17 46.04 3.93
CA ASN A 350 33.39 46.89 4.12
C ASN A 350 34.59 46.06 4.61
N ALA A 351 34.66 44.82 4.16
CA ALA A 351 35.73 43.92 4.52
C ALA A 351 36.92 44.13 3.58
N HIS A 352 38.05 44.57 4.09
CA HIS A 352 39.25 44.80 3.27
C HIS A 352 40.03 43.53 2.97
N GLN A 353 39.83 42.48 3.76
CA GLN A 353 40.49 41.19 3.63
C GLN A 353 39.49 40.05 3.86
N ILE A 354 39.69 38.95 3.15
CA ILE A 354 38.99 37.68 3.36
C ILE A 354 40.00 36.57 3.55
N ARG A 355 39.62 35.47 4.19
CA ARG A 355 40.48 34.32 4.42
C ARG A 355 40.17 33.24 3.38
N VAL A 356 41.14 32.93 2.52
CA VAL A 356 41.07 31.92 1.46
C VAL A 356 42.06 30.81 1.79
N ASP A 357 41.59 29.59 1.97
CA ASP A 357 42.40 28.38 2.29
C ASP A 357 43.44 28.63 3.39
N GLY A 358 43.02 29.37 4.42
CA GLY A 358 43.86 29.67 5.58
C GLY A 358 44.74 30.89 5.49
N LYS A 359 44.82 31.56 4.34
CA LYS A 359 45.59 32.77 4.10
C LYS A 359 44.69 33.99 4.02
N TRP A 360 45.18 35.14 4.45
CA TRP A 360 44.50 36.42 4.29
C TRP A 360 44.80 37.02 2.92
N GLU A 361 43.76 37.27 2.15
CA GLU A 361 43.86 37.86 0.82
C GLU A 361 43.07 39.19 0.79
N PRO A 362 43.55 40.19 0.05
CA PRO A 362 42.79 41.45 -0.10
C PRO A 362 41.52 41.23 -0.90
N THR A 363 40.46 41.99 -0.58
CA THR A 363 39.21 41.92 -1.32
C THR A 363 39.21 42.74 -2.58
N SER A 364 40.14 43.72 -2.71
CA SER A 364 40.33 44.58 -3.90
C SER A 364 41.80 45.08 -3.97
N PRO A 365 42.57 44.73 -5.04
CA PRO A 365 42.24 43.69 -5.99
C PRO A 365 42.27 42.28 -5.33
N PHE A 366 41.35 41.43 -5.73
CA PHE A 366 41.34 40.04 -5.31
C PHE A 366 42.24 39.23 -6.29
N PRO A 367 43.15 38.39 -5.83
CA PRO A 367 44.10 37.65 -6.66
C PRO A 367 43.45 36.60 -7.59
#